data_2876e668a40f2d59e612a16c701fe5cd
#
_entry.id   2876e668a40f2d59e612a16c701fe5cd
#
_cell.length_a   1.000
_cell.length_b   1.000
_cell.length_c   1.000
_cell.angle_alpha   90.00
_cell.angle_beta   90.00
_cell.angle_gamma   90.00
#
_symmetry.space_group_name_H-M   'P 1'
#
loop_
_entity.id
_entity.type
_entity.pdbx_description
1 polymer ?
#
loop_
_entity_poly.entity_id
_entity_poly.type
_entity_poly.pdbx_seq_one_letter_code
_entity_poly.pdbx_strand_id
1 'polypeptide(L)'
;MKTLLAAALTLAAFAAPAFADSSVVTIYAADGLHDGKGSWFETQFDAFSKATGVKVQYIEGGSGGVVERVAKEKSNPQADVLVTLPPFVQRAAAEGLLQNFRPEAAAVIDGATDQYAPLVNNYMNFIYNGAALKDAPKSYDDLLSAKFKGKIQYSTPGQAGDGTAVMLQVIHAFGGRDAGFEYLKKLQDNNVGPSSSTGKLTALVNKGELYVANGDLQMNLSQMADNPNIRVLFLAGPSGERSTLALPYYIGLVTGAPNGDNGKKLIEFLLSKEAQSAVSSQAIGAPVRRDVTPSDANFAKLHEALDGVKVWTPDWDAVLKDLPADVARWKQATGS
;
A
#
# COMPACT_ATOMS: atom_id res chain seq x y z
N MET A 1 42.86 54.93 -25.24
CA MET A 1 42.53 53.56 -24.97
C MET A 1 42.19 53.44 -23.49
N LYS A 2 40.91 53.31 -23.15
CA LYS A 2 40.42 53.14 -21.79
C LYS A 2 39.85 51.72 -21.66
N THR A 3 40.55 50.86 -20.91
CA THR A 3 40.14 49.52 -20.58
C THR A 3 39.17 49.53 -19.43
N LEU A 4 37.92 49.08 -19.64
CA LEU A 4 36.90 48.81 -18.64
C LEU A 4 37.11 47.39 -18.11
N LEU A 5 37.44 47.26 -16.81
CA LEU A 5 37.37 45.99 -16.08
C LEU A 5 35.91 45.77 -15.63
N ALA A 6 35.27 44.73 -16.12
CA ALA A 6 33.97 44.27 -15.62
C ALA A 6 34.22 43.29 -14.48
N ALA A 7 33.84 43.65 -13.28
CA ALA A 7 33.82 42.74 -12.12
C ALA A 7 32.52 41.94 -12.13
N ALA A 8 32.64 40.63 -12.33
CA ALA A 8 31.49 39.70 -12.18
C ALA A 8 31.32 39.40 -10.69
N LEU A 9 30.24 39.92 -10.10
CA LEU A 9 29.77 39.48 -8.78
C LEU A 9 29.03 38.14 -8.91
N THR A 10 29.65 37.06 -8.45
CA THR A 10 28.99 35.78 -8.24
C THR A 10 28.15 35.85 -6.95
N LEU A 11 26.80 35.92 -7.10
CA LEU A 11 25.88 35.73 -5.99
C LEU A 11 25.89 34.23 -5.62
N ALA A 12 26.56 33.86 -4.54
CA ALA A 12 26.38 32.58 -3.91
C ALA A 12 25.02 32.61 -3.17
N ALA A 13 24.02 31.95 -3.73
CA ALA A 13 22.76 31.71 -3.06
C ALA A 13 23.02 30.72 -1.91
N PHE A 14 23.16 31.20 -0.69
CA PHE A 14 23.10 30.37 0.50
C PHE A 14 21.65 29.84 0.61
N ALA A 15 21.45 28.56 0.33
CA ALA A 15 20.22 27.87 0.74
C ALA A 15 20.17 27.90 2.27
N ALA A 16 19.29 28.70 2.82
CA ALA A 16 19.03 28.68 4.25
C ALA A 16 18.56 27.27 4.65
N PRO A 17 19.06 26.70 5.76
CA PRO A 17 18.52 25.43 6.25
C PRO A 17 17.02 25.63 6.50
N ALA A 18 16.19 24.73 5.99
CA ALA A 18 14.78 24.70 6.34
C ALA A 18 14.69 24.50 7.85
N PHE A 19 14.28 25.53 8.58
CA PHE A 19 14.01 25.40 10.01
C PHE A 19 12.86 24.41 10.16
N ALA A 20 13.09 23.35 10.95
CA ALA A 20 12.05 22.43 11.35
C ALA A 20 10.89 23.22 11.99
N ASP A 21 9.69 23.14 11.40
CA ASP A 21 8.49 23.70 11.99
C ASP A 21 7.97 22.74 13.06
N SER A 22 8.29 23.00 14.32
CA SER A 22 7.92 22.14 15.44
C SER A 22 6.40 21.93 15.61
N SER A 23 5.59 22.66 14.85
CA SER A 23 4.12 22.54 14.85
C SER A 23 3.57 21.56 13.81
N VAL A 24 4.44 20.91 13.03
CA VAL A 24 4.03 20.05 11.89
C VAL A 24 4.73 18.70 11.93
N VAL A 25 4.08 17.69 11.40
CA VAL A 25 4.67 16.39 10.99
C VAL A 25 4.17 16.02 9.61
N THR A 26 5.07 15.65 8.70
CA THR A 26 4.74 15.28 7.33
C THR A 26 4.80 13.76 7.16
N ILE A 27 3.70 13.15 6.74
CA ILE A 27 3.61 11.73 6.46
C ILE A 27 3.40 11.51 4.95
N TYR A 28 4.26 10.69 4.34
CA TYR A 28 4.05 10.13 3.01
C TYR A 28 3.46 8.74 3.15
N ALA A 29 2.30 8.50 2.55
CA ALA A 29 1.61 7.23 2.72
C ALA A 29 1.11 6.65 1.39
N ALA A 30 1.14 5.31 1.33
CA ALA A 30 0.37 4.58 0.33
C ALA A 30 -1.13 4.84 0.54
N ASP A 31 -1.89 4.81 -0.57
CA ASP A 31 -3.35 4.94 -0.58
C ASP A 31 -4.03 3.82 0.24
N GLY A 32 -5.25 4.08 0.72
CA GLY A 32 -6.14 3.12 1.37
C GLY A 32 -6.45 3.34 2.87
N LEU A 33 -5.67 4.12 3.61
CA LEU A 33 -5.94 4.39 5.03
C LEU A 33 -6.57 5.77 5.28
N HIS A 34 -6.69 6.60 4.24
CA HIS A 34 -7.30 7.93 4.26
C HIS A 34 -8.47 8.03 3.26
N ASP A 35 -9.27 6.98 3.16
CA ASP A 35 -10.38 6.89 2.21
C ASP A 35 -11.66 7.50 2.80
N GLY A 36 -11.95 8.73 2.41
CA GLY A 36 -13.20 9.40 2.75
C GLY A 36 -13.29 9.92 4.19
N LYS A 37 -14.44 10.54 4.48
CA LYS A 37 -14.73 11.13 5.78
C LYS A 37 -14.87 10.07 6.87
N GLY A 38 -14.17 10.29 7.99
CA GLY A 38 -14.18 9.38 9.12
C GLY A 38 -13.25 8.17 8.95
N SER A 39 -12.41 8.17 7.91
CA SER A 39 -11.36 7.16 7.74
C SER A 39 -10.40 7.15 8.95
N TRP A 40 -9.71 6.03 9.12
CA TRP A 40 -8.86 5.84 10.28
C TRP A 40 -7.77 6.92 10.38
N PHE A 41 -7.06 7.21 9.26
CA PHE A 41 -6.05 8.27 9.27
C PHE A 41 -6.64 9.64 9.57
N GLU A 42 -7.75 10.04 8.93
CA GLU A 42 -8.39 11.34 9.22
C GLU A 42 -8.69 11.47 10.73
N THR A 43 -9.34 10.44 11.30
CA THR A 43 -9.74 10.45 12.71
C THR A 43 -8.53 10.44 13.63
N GLN A 44 -7.49 9.64 13.35
CA GLN A 44 -6.31 9.54 14.18
C GLN A 44 -5.42 10.79 14.07
N PHE A 45 -5.32 11.41 12.89
CA PHE A 45 -4.58 12.66 12.71
C PHE A 45 -5.23 13.83 13.46
N ASP A 46 -6.56 13.90 13.44
CA ASP A 46 -7.30 14.87 14.23
C ASP A 46 -7.10 14.66 15.74
N ALA A 47 -7.16 13.42 16.21
CA ALA A 47 -6.93 13.07 17.60
C ALA A 47 -5.49 13.39 18.03
N PHE A 48 -4.50 13.03 17.22
CA PHE A 48 -3.09 13.36 17.44
C PHE A 48 -2.87 14.87 17.53
N SER A 49 -3.43 15.62 16.57
CA SER A 49 -3.30 17.07 16.53
C SER A 49 -3.93 17.75 17.76
N LYS A 50 -5.07 17.26 18.21
CA LYS A 50 -5.73 17.75 19.46
C LYS A 50 -4.90 17.43 20.71
N ALA A 51 -4.28 16.26 20.77
CA ALA A 51 -3.50 15.83 21.92
C ALA A 51 -2.13 16.51 22.03
N THR A 52 -1.50 16.86 20.90
CA THR A 52 -0.12 17.31 20.84
C THR A 52 0.06 18.77 20.40
N GLY A 53 -0.94 19.38 19.77
CA GLY A 53 -0.83 20.66 19.08
C GLY A 53 -0.09 20.61 17.74
N VAL A 54 0.37 19.40 17.30
CA VAL A 54 1.13 19.19 16.06
C VAL A 54 0.16 18.86 14.93
N LYS A 55 0.25 19.58 13.81
CA LYS A 55 -0.55 19.31 12.61
C LYS A 55 0.08 18.18 11.79
N VAL A 56 -0.74 17.28 11.28
CA VAL A 56 -0.30 16.25 10.33
C VAL A 56 -0.50 16.78 8.91
N GLN A 57 0.59 16.82 8.12
CA GLN A 57 0.55 17.02 6.67
C GLN A 57 0.59 15.66 6.00
N TYR A 58 -0.48 15.32 5.30
CA TYR A 58 -0.63 14.03 4.65
C TYR A 58 -0.44 14.15 3.14
N ILE A 59 0.42 13.30 2.59
CA ILE A 59 0.69 13.21 1.15
C ILE A 59 0.55 11.77 0.73
N GLU A 60 -0.43 11.52 -0.15
CA GLU A 60 -0.77 10.20 -0.65
C GLU A 60 -0.15 9.91 -2.02
N GLY A 61 0.12 8.63 -2.26
CA GLY A 61 0.56 8.11 -3.55
C GLY A 61 0.56 6.59 -3.59
N GLY A 62 0.90 6.02 -4.75
CA GLY A 62 1.12 4.57 -4.83
C GLY A 62 2.33 4.13 -3.99
N SER A 63 2.31 2.91 -3.47
CA SER A 63 3.30 2.38 -2.51
C SER A 63 4.76 2.55 -2.95
N GLY A 64 5.08 2.24 -4.22
CA GLY A 64 6.42 2.47 -4.77
C GLY A 64 6.72 3.96 -4.98
N GLY A 65 5.70 4.74 -5.38
CA GLY A 65 5.84 6.17 -5.67
C GLY A 65 6.23 7.00 -4.46
N VAL A 66 5.64 6.73 -3.28
CA VAL A 66 6.01 7.43 -2.04
C VAL A 66 7.44 7.10 -1.61
N VAL A 67 7.91 5.86 -1.79
CA VAL A 67 9.29 5.46 -1.51
C VAL A 67 10.26 6.12 -2.49
N GLU A 68 9.94 6.14 -3.78
CA GLU A 68 10.76 6.85 -4.78
C GLU A 68 10.85 8.35 -4.50
N ARG A 69 9.78 8.96 -4.00
CA ARG A 69 9.78 10.35 -3.61
C ARG A 69 10.72 10.59 -2.43
N VAL A 70 10.64 9.78 -1.38
CA VAL A 70 11.59 9.84 -0.25
C VAL A 70 13.04 9.67 -0.73
N ALA A 71 13.30 8.73 -1.66
CA ALA A 71 14.62 8.52 -2.23
C ALA A 71 15.14 9.73 -3.00
N LYS A 72 14.31 10.39 -3.80
CA LYS A 72 14.67 11.62 -4.54
C LYS A 72 14.94 12.79 -3.60
N GLU A 73 14.25 12.85 -2.47
CA GLU A 73 14.38 13.90 -1.46
C GLU A 73 15.46 13.58 -0.40
N LYS A 74 16.22 12.48 -0.55
CA LYS A 74 17.20 11.99 0.47
C LYS A 74 18.23 13.05 0.90
N SER A 75 18.66 13.96 0.01
CA SER A 75 19.58 15.05 0.33
C SER A 75 18.93 16.24 1.05
N ASN A 76 17.60 16.35 0.97
CA ASN A 76 16.80 17.39 1.63
C ASN A 76 15.42 16.79 1.96
N PRO A 77 15.32 15.93 2.98
CA PRO A 77 14.10 15.20 3.32
C PRO A 77 12.93 16.15 3.59
N GLN A 78 11.76 15.80 3.07
CA GLN A 78 10.52 16.56 3.27
C GLN A 78 9.51 15.78 4.12
N ALA A 79 9.62 14.45 4.13
CA ALA A 79 8.79 13.58 4.95
C ALA A 79 9.45 13.29 6.29
N ASP A 80 8.64 13.19 7.33
CA ASP A 80 9.04 12.70 8.64
C ASP A 80 8.74 11.21 8.80
N VAL A 81 7.58 10.78 8.31
CA VAL A 81 7.08 9.41 8.43
C VAL A 81 6.74 8.86 7.06
N LEU A 82 7.09 7.60 6.83
CA LEU A 82 6.71 6.83 5.65
C LEU A 82 5.74 5.72 6.05
N VAL A 83 4.62 5.61 5.33
CA VAL A 83 3.72 4.46 5.36
C VAL A 83 3.63 3.86 3.98
N THR A 84 3.92 2.56 3.85
CA THR A 84 3.87 1.88 2.56
C THR A 84 3.61 0.38 2.72
N LEU A 85 3.38 -0.30 1.59
CA LEU A 85 3.19 -1.75 1.53
C LEU A 85 4.53 -2.47 1.25
N PRO A 86 4.65 -3.76 1.60
CA PRO A 86 5.81 -4.53 1.18
C PRO A 86 5.73 -4.82 -0.34
N PRO A 87 6.86 -5.05 -1.03
CA PRO A 87 8.23 -5.04 -0.50
C PRO A 87 8.86 -3.64 -0.42
N PHE A 88 8.09 -2.57 -0.60
CA PHE A 88 8.63 -1.20 -0.70
C PHE A 88 9.16 -0.67 0.64
N VAL A 89 8.60 -1.10 1.79
CA VAL A 89 9.16 -0.76 3.09
C VAL A 89 10.53 -1.39 3.29
N GLN A 90 10.70 -2.67 2.88
CA GLN A 90 11.99 -3.37 2.92
C GLN A 90 13.00 -2.68 1.99
N ARG A 91 12.55 -2.24 0.80
CA ARG A 91 13.39 -1.44 -0.11
C ARG A 91 13.83 -0.13 0.55
N ALA A 92 12.90 0.60 1.16
CA ALA A 92 13.22 1.85 1.85
C ALA A 92 14.26 1.64 2.97
N ALA A 93 14.13 0.57 3.75
CA ALA A 93 15.12 0.21 4.77
C ALA A 93 16.47 -0.14 4.17
N ALA A 94 16.52 -0.99 3.14
CA ALA A 94 17.75 -1.40 2.46
C ALA A 94 18.50 -0.24 1.79
N GLU A 95 17.79 0.76 1.27
CA GLU A 95 18.36 1.99 0.68
C GLU A 95 18.76 3.05 1.72
N GLY A 96 18.57 2.76 3.03
CA GLY A 96 18.89 3.68 4.12
C GLY A 96 18.00 4.93 4.14
N LEU A 97 16.73 4.78 3.71
CA LEU A 97 15.72 5.84 3.72
C LEU A 97 14.97 5.90 5.05
N LEU A 98 15.07 4.84 5.88
CA LEU A 98 14.48 4.76 7.20
C LEU A 98 15.59 4.75 8.25
N GLN A 99 15.44 5.56 9.29
CA GLN A 99 16.33 5.55 10.43
C GLN A 99 15.87 4.56 11.51
N ASN A 100 16.80 4.15 12.37
CA ASN A 100 16.47 3.28 13.49
C ASN A 100 15.58 4.04 14.48
N PHE A 101 14.38 3.55 14.64
CA PHE A 101 13.43 3.94 15.66
C PHE A 101 12.49 2.77 15.95
N ARG A 102 12.69 2.14 17.10
CA ARG A 102 11.84 1.05 17.55
C ARG A 102 10.77 1.58 18.50
N PRO A 103 9.48 1.63 18.10
CA PRO A 103 8.41 2.11 18.96
C PRO A 103 8.19 1.17 20.16
N GLU A 104 7.69 1.69 21.28
CA GLU A 104 7.39 0.89 22.49
C GLU A 104 6.40 -0.26 22.17
N ALA A 105 5.44 0.01 21.31
CA ALA A 105 4.46 -0.98 20.86
C ALA A 105 5.09 -2.20 20.15
N ALA A 106 6.32 -2.09 19.66
CA ALA A 106 7.02 -3.20 18.98
C ALA A 106 7.16 -4.47 19.84
N ALA A 107 7.05 -4.34 21.17
CA ALA A 107 7.05 -5.49 22.08
C ALA A 107 5.81 -6.41 21.92
N VAL A 108 4.71 -5.88 21.37
CA VAL A 108 3.43 -6.59 21.18
C VAL A 108 2.98 -6.64 19.72
N ILE A 109 3.87 -6.30 18.78
CA ILE A 109 3.63 -6.33 17.34
C ILE A 109 4.61 -7.31 16.69
N ASP A 110 4.09 -8.34 16.04
CA ASP A 110 4.92 -9.30 15.31
C ASP A 110 5.45 -8.69 14.00
N GLY A 111 6.70 -8.96 13.67
CA GLY A 111 7.34 -8.45 12.46
C GLY A 111 7.84 -7.00 12.55
N ALA A 112 7.80 -6.38 13.73
CA ALA A 112 8.45 -5.10 13.96
C ALA A 112 9.96 -5.24 13.98
N THR A 113 10.65 -4.37 13.26
CA THR A 113 12.12 -4.26 13.18
C THR A 113 12.62 -3.01 13.92
N ASP A 114 13.90 -2.71 13.82
CA ASP A 114 14.45 -1.46 14.36
C ASP A 114 14.17 -0.24 13.44
N GLN A 115 13.69 -0.44 12.21
CA GLN A 115 13.47 0.63 11.23
C GLN A 115 12.00 0.82 10.84
N TYR A 116 11.17 -0.22 10.95
CA TYR A 116 9.76 -0.17 10.61
C TYR A 116 8.94 -1.19 11.40
N ALA A 117 7.66 -0.93 11.53
CA ALA A 117 6.71 -1.85 12.15
C ALA A 117 5.45 -2.00 11.27
N PRO A 118 4.76 -3.16 11.31
CA PRO A 118 3.39 -3.26 10.79
C PRO A 118 2.49 -2.21 11.45
N LEU A 119 1.56 -1.65 10.67
CA LEU A 119 0.63 -0.60 11.10
C LEU A 119 -0.83 -1.06 11.05
N VAL A 120 -1.22 -1.70 9.95
CA VAL A 120 -2.55 -2.30 9.76
C VAL A 120 -2.37 -3.60 9.00
N ASN A 121 -2.90 -4.71 9.54
CA ASN A 121 -2.95 -5.97 8.82
C ASN A 121 -3.99 -5.90 7.70
N ASN A 122 -3.59 -6.33 6.53
CA ASN A 122 -4.37 -6.29 5.31
C ASN A 122 -4.05 -7.49 4.41
N TYR A 123 -4.86 -7.71 3.37
CA TYR A 123 -4.77 -8.87 2.51
C TYR A 123 -5.07 -8.47 1.07
N MET A 124 -4.31 -9.03 0.12
CA MET A 124 -4.60 -8.84 -1.31
C MET A 124 -5.95 -9.46 -1.65
N ASN A 125 -6.75 -8.79 -2.49
CA ASN A 125 -7.97 -9.34 -3.04
C ASN A 125 -8.24 -8.86 -4.46
N PHE A 126 -9.29 -9.40 -5.06
CA PHE A 126 -9.93 -8.82 -6.24
C PHE A 126 -11.30 -8.26 -5.88
N ILE A 127 -11.79 -7.35 -6.71
CA ILE A 127 -13.18 -6.89 -6.71
C ILE A 127 -13.81 -7.16 -8.06
N TYR A 128 -15.13 -7.34 -8.08
CA TYR A 128 -15.90 -7.40 -9.32
C TYR A 128 -17.15 -6.53 -9.25
N ASN A 129 -17.68 -6.16 -10.42
CA ASN A 129 -18.95 -5.44 -10.50
C ASN A 129 -20.13 -6.41 -10.40
N GLY A 130 -20.80 -6.44 -9.24
CA GLY A 130 -21.93 -7.33 -8.98
C GLY A 130 -23.22 -6.95 -9.73
N ALA A 131 -23.32 -5.72 -10.27
CA ALA A 131 -24.45 -5.32 -11.11
C ALA A 131 -24.26 -5.79 -12.57
N ALA A 132 -23.03 -5.79 -13.07
CA ALA A 132 -22.71 -6.23 -14.43
C ALA A 132 -22.57 -7.75 -14.56
N LEU A 133 -22.11 -8.43 -13.50
CA LEU A 133 -21.87 -9.87 -13.49
C LEU A 133 -22.86 -10.57 -12.56
N LYS A 134 -23.83 -11.29 -13.13
CA LYS A 134 -24.77 -12.13 -12.35
C LYS A 134 -24.01 -13.24 -11.61
N ASP A 135 -23.03 -13.84 -12.27
CA ASP A 135 -22.17 -14.89 -11.72
C ASP A 135 -20.75 -14.35 -11.55
N ALA A 136 -20.29 -14.26 -10.31
CA ALA A 136 -18.92 -13.91 -9.98
C ALA A 136 -17.93 -14.94 -10.57
N PRO A 137 -16.76 -14.51 -11.07
CA PRO A 137 -15.70 -15.45 -11.38
C PRO A 137 -15.25 -16.17 -10.10
N LYS A 138 -14.99 -17.47 -10.19
CA LYS A 138 -14.63 -18.31 -9.03
C LYS A 138 -13.16 -18.71 -9.04
N SER A 139 -12.55 -18.71 -10.22
CA SER A 139 -11.17 -19.16 -10.43
C SER A 139 -10.40 -18.17 -11.30
N TYR A 140 -9.09 -18.28 -11.26
CA TYR A 140 -8.22 -17.55 -12.18
C TYR A 140 -8.54 -17.89 -13.65
N ASP A 141 -8.89 -19.13 -13.96
CA ASP A 141 -9.24 -19.55 -15.32
C ASP A 141 -10.52 -18.87 -15.85
N ASP A 142 -11.47 -18.57 -14.98
CA ASP A 142 -12.68 -17.85 -15.39
C ASP A 142 -12.36 -16.47 -15.99
N LEU A 143 -11.30 -15.82 -15.50
CA LEU A 143 -10.85 -14.51 -15.98
C LEU A 143 -10.28 -14.55 -17.41
N LEU A 144 -9.93 -15.71 -17.93
CA LEU A 144 -9.46 -15.89 -19.32
C LEU A 144 -10.62 -15.93 -20.34
N SER A 145 -11.86 -15.97 -19.87
CA SER A 145 -13.03 -15.98 -20.74
C SER A 145 -13.15 -14.69 -21.56
N ALA A 146 -13.57 -14.80 -22.82
CA ALA A 146 -13.74 -13.68 -23.73
C ALA A 146 -14.72 -12.58 -23.23
N LYS A 147 -15.63 -12.91 -22.30
CA LYS A 147 -16.52 -11.93 -21.66
C LYS A 147 -15.77 -10.84 -20.89
N PHE A 148 -14.51 -11.10 -20.47
CA PHE A 148 -13.67 -10.16 -19.75
C PHE A 148 -12.73 -9.35 -20.64
N LYS A 149 -12.79 -9.49 -21.98
CA LYS A 149 -11.89 -8.78 -22.88
C LYS A 149 -12.01 -7.27 -22.71
N GLY A 150 -10.89 -6.61 -22.32
CA GLY A 150 -10.87 -5.18 -22.01
C GLY A 150 -11.71 -4.79 -20.79
N LYS A 151 -11.94 -5.73 -19.87
CA LYS A 151 -12.76 -5.53 -18.66
C LYS A 151 -12.03 -5.91 -17.36
N ILE A 152 -10.76 -6.24 -17.45
CA ILE A 152 -9.89 -6.51 -16.29
C ILE A 152 -8.80 -5.45 -16.26
N GLN A 153 -8.48 -4.98 -15.07
CA GLN A 153 -7.27 -4.20 -14.84
C GLN A 153 -6.69 -4.53 -13.47
N TYR A 154 -5.39 -4.66 -13.40
CA TYR A 154 -4.66 -4.74 -12.14
C TYR A 154 -3.52 -3.72 -12.13
N SER A 155 -3.17 -3.26 -10.93
CA SER A 155 -2.08 -2.30 -10.76
C SER A 155 -0.73 -2.92 -11.11
N THR A 156 0.21 -2.08 -11.51
CA THR A 156 1.48 -2.50 -12.13
C THR A 156 2.44 -3.09 -11.10
N PRO A 157 2.88 -4.35 -11.27
CA PRO A 157 3.94 -4.93 -10.45
C PRO A 157 5.22 -4.06 -10.45
N GLY A 158 5.84 -3.92 -9.28
CA GLY A 158 7.03 -3.10 -9.10
C GLY A 158 6.78 -1.60 -8.94
N GLN A 159 5.55 -1.12 -9.19
CA GLN A 159 5.14 0.28 -8.98
C GLN A 159 4.11 0.41 -7.86
N ALA A 160 3.10 -0.45 -7.86
CA ALA A 160 2.11 -0.54 -6.80
C ALA A 160 2.33 -1.81 -5.96
N GLY A 161 2.11 -1.71 -4.63
CA GLY A 161 2.19 -2.85 -3.72
C GLY A 161 1.20 -3.94 -4.09
N ASP A 162 -0.06 -3.54 -4.31
CA ASP A 162 -1.11 -4.47 -4.72
C ASP A 162 -0.85 -5.12 -6.09
N GLY A 163 -0.25 -4.40 -7.04
CA GLY A 163 0.15 -4.97 -8.32
C GLY A 163 1.25 -6.02 -8.17
N THR A 164 2.20 -5.75 -7.30
CA THR A 164 3.23 -6.73 -6.92
C THR A 164 2.59 -7.92 -6.22
N ALA A 165 1.62 -7.68 -5.34
CA ALA A 165 0.86 -8.72 -4.66
C ALA A 165 0.08 -9.61 -5.64
N VAL A 166 -0.55 -9.04 -6.70
CA VAL A 166 -1.19 -9.84 -7.78
C VAL A 166 -0.19 -10.79 -8.42
N MET A 167 0.98 -10.29 -8.83
CA MET A 167 2.01 -11.11 -9.46
C MET A 167 2.45 -12.26 -8.54
N LEU A 168 2.74 -11.96 -7.27
CA LEU A 168 3.14 -12.96 -6.28
C LEU A 168 2.03 -13.97 -5.99
N GLN A 169 0.79 -13.51 -5.87
CA GLN A 169 -0.36 -14.37 -5.64
C GLN A 169 -0.60 -15.34 -6.81
N VAL A 170 -0.45 -14.87 -8.04
CA VAL A 170 -0.57 -15.75 -9.22
C VAL A 170 0.58 -16.77 -9.25
N ILE A 171 1.83 -16.33 -8.99
CA ILE A 171 2.97 -17.27 -8.90
C ILE A 171 2.71 -18.33 -7.84
N HIS A 172 2.20 -17.97 -6.68
CA HIS A 172 1.86 -18.89 -5.60
C HIS A 172 0.72 -19.84 -6.00
N ALA A 173 -0.39 -19.32 -6.50
CA ALA A 173 -1.59 -20.09 -6.84
C ALA A 173 -1.34 -21.12 -7.96
N PHE A 174 -0.42 -20.81 -8.88
CA PHE A 174 -0.04 -21.70 -9.99
C PHE A 174 1.17 -22.60 -9.67
N GLY A 175 1.68 -22.56 -8.45
CA GLY A 175 2.75 -23.45 -7.97
C GLY A 175 4.16 -23.09 -8.46
N GLY A 176 4.37 -21.86 -8.96
CA GLY A 176 5.70 -21.37 -9.32
C GLY A 176 5.71 -20.33 -10.44
N ARG A 177 6.89 -19.74 -10.65
CA ARG A 177 7.10 -18.63 -11.58
C ARG A 177 6.73 -18.97 -13.02
N ASP A 178 7.11 -20.14 -13.53
CA ASP A 178 6.86 -20.49 -14.93
C ASP A 178 5.36 -20.54 -15.25
N ALA A 179 4.60 -21.25 -14.46
CA ALA A 179 3.15 -21.37 -14.63
C ALA A 179 2.43 -20.05 -14.33
N GLY A 180 2.87 -19.30 -13.31
CA GLY A 180 2.31 -18.00 -12.96
C GLY A 180 2.48 -16.96 -14.07
N PHE A 181 3.68 -16.82 -14.65
CA PHE A 181 3.90 -15.89 -15.75
C PHE A 181 3.22 -16.33 -17.06
N GLU A 182 3.10 -17.61 -17.31
CA GLU A 182 2.32 -18.12 -18.46
C GLU A 182 0.83 -17.77 -18.30
N TYR A 183 0.29 -17.85 -17.07
CA TYR A 183 -1.07 -17.38 -16.79
C TYR A 183 -1.21 -15.88 -17.01
N LEU A 184 -0.29 -15.04 -16.45
CA LEU A 184 -0.34 -13.58 -16.61
C LEU A 184 -0.24 -13.16 -18.08
N LYS A 185 0.54 -13.89 -18.88
CA LYS A 185 0.59 -13.70 -20.34
C LYS A 185 -0.78 -13.92 -20.99
N LYS A 186 -1.49 -15.01 -20.63
CA LYS A 186 -2.85 -15.26 -21.14
C LYS A 186 -3.86 -14.21 -20.67
N LEU A 187 -3.75 -13.80 -19.39
CA LEU A 187 -4.64 -12.79 -18.82
C LEU A 187 -4.50 -11.44 -19.52
N GLN A 188 -3.34 -11.15 -20.12
CA GLN A 188 -3.09 -9.89 -20.82
C GLN A 188 -4.05 -9.65 -21.98
N ASP A 189 -4.59 -10.68 -22.63
CA ASP A 189 -5.59 -10.54 -23.69
C ASP A 189 -6.89 -9.88 -23.19
N ASN A 190 -7.18 -9.95 -21.89
CA ASN A 190 -8.34 -9.40 -21.24
C ASN A 190 -8.04 -8.14 -20.40
N ASN A 191 -6.74 -7.87 -20.14
CA ASN A 191 -6.29 -6.75 -19.32
C ASN A 191 -6.28 -5.44 -20.13
N VAL A 192 -6.79 -4.36 -19.53
CA VAL A 192 -6.80 -3.02 -20.15
C VAL A 192 -5.39 -2.42 -20.24
N GLY A 193 -4.50 -2.82 -19.33
CA GLY A 193 -3.15 -2.30 -19.28
C GLY A 193 -2.72 -1.83 -17.88
N PRO A 194 -1.57 -1.18 -17.78
CA PRO A 194 -0.98 -0.82 -16.48
C PRO A 194 -1.80 0.23 -15.72
N SER A 195 -1.71 0.19 -14.38
CA SER A 195 -2.19 1.23 -13.49
C SER A 195 -1.14 1.48 -12.39
N SER A 196 -0.72 2.71 -12.19
CA SER A 196 0.25 3.08 -11.16
C SER A 196 -0.34 3.18 -9.75
N SER A 197 -1.68 3.18 -9.62
CA SER A 197 -2.41 3.25 -8.35
C SER A 197 -3.57 2.27 -8.37
N THR A 198 -3.85 1.65 -7.23
CA THR A 198 -4.95 0.70 -7.04
C THR A 198 -6.25 1.40 -6.70
N GLY A 199 -6.23 2.48 -5.91
CA GLY A 199 -7.43 3.18 -5.45
C GLY A 199 -8.36 3.66 -6.57
N LYS A 200 -7.81 3.98 -7.75
CA LYS A 200 -8.62 4.39 -8.91
C LYS A 200 -9.46 3.26 -9.53
N LEU A 201 -9.03 2.01 -9.35
CA LEU A 201 -9.66 0.85 -10.01
C LEU A 201 -11.04 0.56 -9.44
N THR A 202 -11.27 0.83 -8.16
CA THR A 202 -12.56 0.63 -7.48
C THR A 202 -13.68 1.41 -8.16
N ALA A 203 -13.45 2.69 -8.46
CA ALA A 203 -14.44 3.54 -9.14
C ALA A 203 -14.75 3.04 -10.57
N LEU A 204 -13.75 2.56 -11.30
CA LEU A 204 -13.92 2.00 -12.65
C LEU A 204 -14.75 0.71 -12.62
N VAL A 205 -14.49 -0.16 -11.62
CA VAL A 205 -15.32 -1.36 -11.43
C VAL A 205 -16.73 -0.98 -11.03
N ASN A 206 -16.92 -0.04 -10.10
CA ASN A 206 -18.25 0.40 -9.68
C ASN A 206 -19.10 0.92 -10.85
N LYS A 207 -18.51 1.66 -11.78
CA LYS A 207 -19.18 2.18 -12.99
C LYS A 207 -19.42 1.13 -14.07
N GLY A 208 -18.82 -0.07 -13.98
CA GLY A 208 -18.88 -1.11 -15.01
C GLY A 208 -17.97 -0.85 -16.22
N GLU A 209 -17.07 0.10 -16.12
CA GLU A 209 -15.99 0.30 -17.10
C GLU A 209 -15.04 -0.90 -17.07
N LEU A 210 -14.74 -1.38 -15.87
CA LEU A 210 -14.12 -2.68 -15.61
C LEU A 210 -15.12 -3.63 -14.96
N TYR A 211 -14.92 -4.94 -15.17
CA TYR A 211 -15.68 -5.97 -14.47
C TYR A 211 -14.93 -6.56 -13.30
N VAL A 212 -13.61 -6.61 -13.38
CA VAL A 212 -12.73 -7.13 -12.33
C VAL A 212 -11.49 -6.24 -12.22
N ALA A 213 -11.07 -5.97 -10.99
CA ALA A 213 -9.79 -5.35 -10.67
C ALA A 213 -9.20 -5.93 -9.40
N ASN A 214 -7.92 -5.68 -9.16
CA ASN A 214 -7.29 -6.00 -7.88
C ASN A 214 -7.46 -4.87 -6.88
N GLY A 215 -7.20 -5.18 -5.62
CA GLY A 215 -7.10 -4.25 -4.52
C GLY A 215 -6.56 -4.93 -3.27
N ASP A 216 -6.70 -4.26 -2.18
CA ASP A 216 -6.54 -4.83 -0.86
C ASP A 216 -7.89 -4.86 -0.12
N LEU A 217 -8.03 -5.83 0.77
CA LEU A 217 -9.31 -6.14 1.40
C LEU A 217 -9.82 -4.98 2.26
N GLN A 218 -8.93 -4.33 3.01
CA GLN A 218 -9.23 -3.20 3.86
C GLN A 218 -9.82 -2.05 3.04
N MET A 219 -9.08 -1.58 2.02
CA MET A 219 -9.49 -0.48 1.16
C MET A 219 -10.82 -0.79 0.44
N ASN A 220 -10.95 -1.98 -0.12
CA ASN A 220 -12.15 -2.34 -0.86
C ASN A 220 -13.40 -2.46 0.03
N LEU A 221 -13.27 -3.01 1.24
CA LEU A 221 -14.37 -3.04 2.20
C LEU A 221 -14.77 -1.63 2.66
N SER A 222 -13.80 -0.74 2.87
CA SER A 222 -14.03 0.66 3.20
C SER A 222 -14.79 1.38 2.07
N GLN A 223 -14.37 1.19 0.84
CA GLN A 223 -14.92 1.87 -0.34
C GLN A 223 -16.28 1.33 -0.79
N MET A 224 -16.73 0.17 -0.30
CA MET A 224 -18.04 -0.40 -0.66
C MET A 224 -19.22 0.50 -0.31
N ALA A 225 -19.12 1.35 0.70
CA ALA A 225 -20.18 2.28 1.09
C ALA A 225 -20.50 3.28 -0.04
N ASP A 226 -19.45 3.81 -0.68
CA ASP A 226 -19.55 4.78 -1.76
C ASP A 226 -19.62 4.12 -3.16
N ASN A 227 -19.32 2.82 -3.23
CA ASN A 227 -19.28 2.04 -4.46
C ASN A 227 -20.16 0.79 -4.35
N PRO A 228 -21.50 0.93 -4.39
CA PRO A 228 -22.44 -0.15 -4.05
C PRO A 228 -22.42 -1.33 -5.02
N ASN A 229 -21.85 -1.17 -6.22
CA ASN A 229 -21.77 -2.24 -7.22
C ASN A 229 -20.56 -3.16 -7.06
N ILE A 230 -19.54 -2.78 -6.25
CA ILE A 230 -18.38 -3.65 -6.06
C ILE A 230 -18.67 -4.77 -5.06
N ARG A 231 -18.01 -5.90 -5.28
CA ARG A 231 -17.99 -7.06 -4.38
C ARG A 231 -16.57 -7.59 -4.28
N VAL A 232 -16.19 -8.01 -3.08
CA VAL A 232 -14.89 -8.64 -2.82
C VAL A 232 -14.85 -10.04 -3.39
N LEU A 233 -13.68 -10.47 -3.84
CA LEU A 233 -13.46 -11.74 -4.52
C LEU A 233 -12.08 -12.32 -4.20
N PHE A 234 -12.05 -13.63 -3.90
CA PHE A 234 -10.84 -14.44 -3.82
C PHE A 234 -10.95 -15.60 -4.80
N LEU A 235 -10.00 -15.68 -5.72
CA LEU A 235 -10.02 -16.65 -6.82
C LEU A 235 -9.37 -17.96 -6.42
N ALA A 236 -9.96 -19.07 -6.86
CA ALA A 236 -9.33 -20.38 -6.72
C ALA A 236 -8.24 -20.57 -7.78
N GLY A 237 -7.10 -21.11 -7.35
CA GLY A 237 -6.04 -21.57 -8.23
C GLY A 237 -6.39 -22.91 -8.91
N PRO A 238 -5.46 -23.46 -9.72
CA PRO A 238 -5.68 -24.75 -10.39
C PRO A 238 -5.93 -25.93 -9.45
N SER A 239 -5.47 -25.84 -8.19
CA SER A 239 -5.73 -26.84 -7.15
C SER A 239 -7.17 -26.80 -6.60
N GLY A 240 -7.96 -25.77 -6.94
CA GLY A 240 -9.26 -25.49 -6.33
C GLY A 240 -9.17 -24.73 -5.00
N GLU A 241 -7.97 -24.48 -4.47
CA GLU A 241 -7.76 -23.71 -3.23
C GLU A 241 -7.94 -22.21 -3.49
N ARG A 242 -8.73 -21.54 -2.66
CA ARG A 242 -8.74 -20.08 -2.60
C ARG A 242 -7.65 -19.64 -1.63
N SER A 243 -6.75 -18.81 -2.09
CA SER A 243 -5.67 -18.28 -1.26
C SER A 243 -5.45 -16.80 -1.50
N THR A 244 -4.85 -16.15 -0.52
CA THR A 244 -4.37 -14.77 -0.63
C THR A 244 -3.13 -14.56 0.22
N LEU A 245 -2.37 -13.50 -0.08
CA LEU A 245 -1.21 -13.13 0.72
C LEU A 245 -1.54 -12.03 1.72
N ALA A 246 -0.88 -12.08 2.88
CA ALA A 246 -0.86 -10.98 3.83
C ALA A 246 -0.08 -9.79 3.22
N LEU A 247 -0.70 -8.61 3.25
CA LEU A 247 -0.17 -7.38 2.65
C LEU A 247 -0.31 -6.21 3.65
N PRO A 248 0.36 -6.27 4.82
CA PRO A 248 0.19 -5.25 5.85
C PRO A 248 0.77 -3.90 5.41
N TYR A 249 0.14 -2.81 5.84
CA TYR A 249 0.78 -1.51 5.83
C TYR A 249 1.88 -1.48 6.88
N TYR A 250 3.00 -0.86 6.55
CA TYR A 250 4.13 -0.64 7.45
C TYR A 250 4.38 0.84 7.65
N ILE A 251 4.88 1.20 8.82
CA ILE A 251 5.26 2.57 9.19
C ILE A 251 6.71 2.64 9.63
N GLY A 252 7.43 3.68 9.22
CA GLY A 252 8.81 3.93 9.61
C GLY A 252 9.16 5.41 9.65
N LEU A 253 10.21 5.75 10.41
CA LEU A 253 10.72 7.10 10.54
C LEU A 253 11.73 7.37 9.41
N VAL A 254 11.54 8.46 8.66
CA VAL A 254 12.42 8.80 7.53
C VAL A 254 13.78 9.25 8.02
N THR A 255 14.85 8.82 7.34
CA THR A 255 16.22 9.24 7.63
C THR A 255 16.39 10.74 7.36
N GLY A 256 16.86 11.48 8.35
CA GLY A 256 17.00 12.94 8.24
C GLY A 256 15.68 13.70 8.28
N ALA A 257 14.61 13.09 8.80
CA ALA A 257 13.29 13.71 8.98
C ALA A 257 13.40 15.12 9.57
N PRO A 258 12.85 16.16 8.92
CA PRO A 258 12.96 17.53 9.39
C PRO A 258 12.31 17.75 10.77
N ASN A 259 11.21 17.03 11.07
CA ASN A 259 10.51 17.05 12.35
C ASN A 259 10.52 15.67 13.02
N GLY A 260 11.68 15.02 13.08
CA GLY A 260 11.83 13.63 13.51
C GLY A 260 11.23 13.31 14.87
N ASP A 261 11.28 14.23 15.85
CA ASP A 261 10.65 14.01 17.15
C ASP A 261 9.11 14.00 17.08
N ASN A 262 8.50 14.81 16.21
CA ASN A 262 7.07 14.73 15.93
C ASN A 262 6.73 13.46 15.14
N GLY A 263 7.62 13.02 14.24
CA GLY A 263 7.50 11.75 13.54
C GLY A 263 7.46 10.56 14.50
N LYS A 264 8.36 10.51 15.48
CA LYS A 264 8.35 9.47 16.54
C LYS A 264 7.04 9.50 17.34
N LYS A 265 6.59 10.69 17.78
CA LYS A 265 5.31 10.84 18.50
C LYS A 265 4.14 10.33 17.66
N LEU A 266 4.10 10.63 16.37
CA LEU A 266 3.03 10.17 15.47
C LEU A 266 3.06 8.63 15.32
N ILE A 267 4.24 8.03 15.15
CA ILE A 267 4.39 6.57 15.07
C ILE A 267 3.90 5.90 16.37
N GLU A 268 4.34 6.38 17.54
CA GLU A 268 3.88 5.87 18.85
C GLU A 268 2.36 6.01 19.01
N PHE A 269 1.80 7.16 18.60
CA PHE A 269 0.37 7.41 18.66
C PHE A 269 -0.44 6.43 17.80
N LEU A 270 -0.05 6.25 16.52
CA LEU A 270 -0.74 5.36 15.59
C LEU A 270 -0.61 3.88 15.97
N LEU A 271 0.44 3.51 16.69
CA LEU A 271 0.66 2.17 17.23
C LEU A 271 0.19 2.02 18.67
N SER A 272 -0.40 3.05 19.28
CA SER A 272 -0.99 2.96 20.63
C SER A 272 -2.14 1.97 20.67
N LYS A 273 -2.48 1.49 21.87
CA LYS A 273 -3.61 0.57 22.04
C LYS A 273 -4.94 1.22 21.63
N GLU A 274 -5.11 2.50 21.91
CA GLU A 274 -6.28 3.29 21.58
C GLU A 274 -6.47 3.41 20.06
N ALA A 275 -5.44 3.86 19.34
CA ALA A 275 -5.49 3.99 17.89
C ALA A 275 -5.70 2.62 17.20
N GLN A 276 -5.02 1.57 17.67
CA GLN A 276 -5.13 0.23 17.13
C GLN A 276 -6.50 -0.42 17.44
N SER A 277 -7.13 -0.08 18.57
CA SER A 277 -8.50 -0.54 18.86
C SER A 277 -9.56 0.03 17.91
N ALA A 278 -9.25 1.13 17.23
CA ALA A 278 -10.13 1.77 16.24
C ALA A 278 -9.88 1.29 14.79
N VAL A 279 -8.83 0.48 14.54
CA VAL A 279 -8.48 0.04 13.19
C VAL A 279 -9.62 -0.70 12.50
N SER A 280 -10.27 -1.65 13.16
CA SER A 280 -11.35 -2.43 12.55
C SER A 280 -12.59 -1.60 12.27
N SER A 281 -12.97 -0.72 13.18
CA SER A 281 -14.19 0.10 13.04
C SER A 281 -14.04 1.24 12.05
N GLN A 282 -12.84 1.82 11.89
CA GLN A 282 -12.59 3.00 11.06
C GLN A 282 -11.85 2.70 9.75
N ALA A 283 -10.94 1.73 9.74
CA ALA A 283 -10.21 1.31 8.54
C ALA A 283 -10.77 0.03 7.91
N ILE A 284 -11.59 -0.73 8.63
CA ILE A 284 -12.05 -2.09 8.23
C ILE A 284 -10.85 -3.03 7.96
N GLY A 285 -9.73 -2.78 8.66
CA GLY A 285 -8.54 -3.61 8.69
C GLY A 285 -8.43 -4.40 9.99
N ALA A 286 -7.38 -5.19 10.14
CA ALA A 286 -7.10 -5.84 11.41
C ALA A 286 -5.93 -5.14 12.14
N PRO A 287 -6.05 -4.91 13.47
CA PRO A 287 -4.98 -4.31 14.24
C PRO A 287 -3.75 -5.22 14.24
N VAL A 288 -2.57 -4.61 14.42
CA VAL A 288 -1.30 -5.35 14.45
C VAL A 288 -0.86 -5.72 15.85
N ARG A 289 -1.48 -5.12 16.88
CA ARG A 289 -1.17 -5.41 18.28
C ARG A 289 -1.83 -6.70 18.76
N ARG A 290 -1.04 -7.61 19.33
CA ARG A 290 -1.55 -8.87 19.92
C ARG A 290 -2.47 -8.68 21.12
N ASP A 291 -2.36 -7.53 21.82
CA ASP A 291 -3.16 -7.18 23.00
C ASP A 291 -4.42 -6.37 22.67
N VAL A 292 -4.78 -6.29 21.37
CA VAL A 292 -6.02 -5.70 20.87
C VAL A 292 -6.83 -6.76 20.15
N THR A 293 -8.05 -7.01 20.62
CA THR A 293 -9.00 -7.96 20.01
C THR A 293 -10.29 -7.22 19.68
N PRO A 294 -10.51 -6.86 18.40
CA PRO A 294 -11.74 -6.20 17.99
C PRO A 294 -12.93 -7.13 18.09
N SER A 295 -14.13 -6.56 18.32
CA SER A 295 -15.40 -7.28 18.36
C SER A 295 -16.52 -6.55 17.61
N ASP A 296 -16.17 -5.55 16.81
CA ASP A 296 -17.13 -4.76 16.04
C ASP A 296 -17.58 -5.47 14.74
N ALA A 297 -18.67 -4.96 14.15
CA ALA A 297 -19.27 -5.57 12.97
C ALA A 297 -18.35 -5.52 11.72
N ASN A 298 -17.44 -4.57 11.62
CA ASN A 298 -16.51 -4.49 10.50
C ASN A 298 -15.41 -5.54 10.61
N PHE A 299 -14.96 -5.83 11.83
CA PHE A 299 -14.03 -6.95 12.05
C PHE A 299 -14.70 -8.30 11.70
N ALA A 300 -15.98 -8.46 12.03
CA ALA A 300 -16.74 -9.64 11.59
C ALA A 300 -16.83 -9.77 10.07
N LYS A 301 -17.08 -8.65 9.34
CA LYS A 301 -17.08 -8.64 7.87
C LYS A 301 -15.73 -9.00 7.26
N LEU A 302 -14.63 -8.52 7.85
CA LEU A 302 -13.28 -8.89 7.42
C LEU A 302 -13.06 -10.41 7.51
N HIS A 303 -13.45 -11.00 8.64
CA HIS A 303 -13.36 -12.45 8.86
C HIS A 303 -14.27 -13.24 7.94
N GLU A 304 -15.53 -12.78 7.73
CA GLU A 304 -16.46 -13.39 6.78
C GLU A 304 -15.89 -13.39 5.36
N ALA A 305 -15.28 -12.27 4.93
CA ALA A 305 -14.65 -12.18 3.62
C ALA A 305 -13.50 -13.18 3.44
N LEU A 306 -12.78 -13.49 4.52
CA LEU A 306 -11.66 -14.44 4.53
C LEU A 306 -12.08 -15.90 4.79
N ASP A 307 -13.37 -16.17 4.99
CA ASP A 307 -13.84 -17.54 5.28
C ASP A 307 -13.52 -18.50 4.12
N GLY A 308 -12.86 -19.60 4.46
CA GLY A 308 -12.37 -20.59 3.51
C GLY A 308 -11.28 -20.08 2.56
N VAL A 309 -10.62 -18.96 2.88
CA VAL A 309 -9.46 -18.42 2.14
C VAL A 309 -8.18 -18.72 2.94
N LYS A 310 -7.22 -19.38 2.31
CA LYS A 310 -5.93 -19.65 2.93
C LYS A 310 -5.02 -18.44 2.81
N VAL A 311 -4.71 -17.81 3.93
CA VAL A 311 -3.76 -16.69 3.99
C VAL A 311 -2.34 -17.24 4.09
N TRP A 312 -1.43 -16.71 3.27
CA TRP A 312 0.00 -16.99 3.34
C TRP A 312 0.80 -15.69 3.43
N THR A 313 1.99 -15.77 4.01
CA THR A 313 2.87 -14.61 4.17
C THR A 313 4.12 -14.82 3.32
N PRO A 314 4.40 -13.93 2.36
CA PRO A 314 5.65 -13.96 1.60
C PRO A 314 6.87 -13.72 2.51
N ASP A 315 8.00 -14.32 2.15
CA ASP A 315 9.31 -13.86 2.61
C ASP A 315 9.65 -12.57 1.83
N TRP A 316 9.38 -11.42 2.45
CA TRP A 316 9.50 -10.12 1.80
C TRP A 316 10.95 -9.75 1.46
N ASP A 317 11.94 -10.26 2.16
CA ASP A 317 13.36 -10.05 1.84
C ASP A 317 13.75 -10.85 0.58
N ALA A 318 13.29 -12.08 0.48
CA ALA A 318 13.42 -12.86 -0.74
C ALA A 318 12.67 -12.23 -1.92
N VAL A 319 11.44 -11.74 -1.69
CA VAL A 319 10.67 -11.00 -2.70
C VAL A 319 11.43 -9.77 -3.18
N LEU A 320 11.96 -8.95 -2.27
CA LEU A 320 12.72 -7.74 -2.63
C LEU A 320 13.93 -8.08 -3.51
N LYS A 321 14.65 -9.14 -3.18
CA LYS A 321 15.81 -9.62 -3.94
C LYS A 321 15.44 -10.03 -5.36
N ASP A 322 14.34 -10.76 -5.52
CA ASP A 322 13.93 -11.34 -6.80
C ASP A 322 13.05 -10.37 -7.64
N LEU A 323 12.50 -9.32 -7.02
CA LEU A 323 11.53 -8.40 -7.63
C LEU A 323 11.99 -7.80 -8.97
N PRO A 324 13.25 -7.34 -9.16
CA PRO A 324 13.68 -6.80 -10.46
C PRO A 324 13.58 -7.82 -11.57
N ALA A 325 13.95 -9.07 -11.31
CA ALA A 325 13.88 -10.17 -12.28
C ALA A 325 12.43 -10.58 -12.56
N ASP A 326 11.60 -10.67 -11.53
CA ASP A 326 10.18 -11.01 -11.66
C ASP A 326 9.41 -9.92 -12.44
N VAL A 327 9.68 -8.64 -12.17
CA VAL A 327 9.09 -7.51 -12.93
C VAL A 327 9.56 -7.50 -14.39
N ALA A 328 10.84 -7.76 -14.65
CA ALA A 328 11.34 -7.87 -16.03
C ALA A 328 10.64 -9.01 -16.78
N ARG A 329 10.47 -10.16 -16.13
CA ARG A 329 9.77 -11.31 -16.68
C ARG A 329 8.28 -11.05 -16.91
N TRP A 330 7.63 -10.35 -15.96
CA TRP A 330 6.25 -9.90 -16.12
C TRP A 330 6.10 -9.00 -17.35
N LYS A 331 6.97 -8.00 -17.50
CA LYS A 331 6.97 -7.11 -18.69
C LYS A 331 7.12 -7.90 -19.99
N GLN A 332 8.07 -8.83 -20.02
CA GLN A 332 8.26 -9.70 -21.19
C GLN A 332 7.01 -10.53 -21.51
N ALA A 333 6.39 -11.12 -20.49
CA ALA A 333 5.20 -11.96 -20.65
C ALA A 333 3.98 -11.18 -21.13
N THR A 334 3.81 -9.93 -20.65
CA THR A 334 2.62 -9.09 -20.92
C THR A 334 2.84 -8.07 -22.06
N GLY A 335 4.05 -7.86 -22.52
CA GLY A 335 4.36 -6.82 -23.52
C GLY A 335 4.24 -5.39 -22.97
N SER A 336 4.37 -5.20 -21.66
CA SER A 336 4.16 -3.93 -20.95
C SER A 336 5.45 -3.12 -20.76
#